data_09c931e664bd96ec7720611a95f82b1b
#
_entry.id   09c931e664bd96ec7720611a95f82b1b
#
_cell.length_a   1.000
_cell.length_b   1.000
_cell.length_c   1.000
_cell.angle_alpha   90.00
_cell.angle_beta   90.00
_cell.angle_gamma   90.00
#
_symmetry.space_group_name_H-M   'P 1'
#
loop_
_entity.id
_entity.type
_entity.pdbx_description
1 polymer ?
#
loop_
_entity_poly.entity_id
_entity_poly.type
_entity_poly.pdbx_seq_one_letter_code
_entity_poly.pdbx_strand_id
1 'polypeptide(L)'
;MLRALRSLGVALLLIGSAHAQELSAARLGVLYNIDVSNSREVALYYAAQREIPPANVLGIHLPNVDVISPEAFAPIRQQALDRLPTTIQSLVLVWSKPYAVGCMSVTSAFAAGYRSEFCALGCTKTPMSPLFDSDGWLPVDTVGWWPAMLLPSDDEGLARELIRRGIAADATALPGTLYLVRTSDPNRNARAAGYAAVELMLAHRMRVLELSTPVNRDVTDAIGYFTGVTHVGELPRLHFRDGAVADHLTSKGGELDGTSQMPAIAWLKQGATATYGTVSEPCSFVEKFPNPLVLFEHYTHGETLIESYWKSVQMPGQGLFIGEPLSRPYGARRP
;
A
#
# COMPACT_ATOMS: atom_id res chain seq x y z
N MET A 1 -13.09 -10.44 -74.28
CA MET A 1 -11.92 -10.31 -73.38
C MET A 1 -12.39 -9.59 -72.08
N LEU A 2 -12.83 -10.35 -71.08
CA LEU A 2 -13.23 -9.81 -69.77
C LEU A 2 -12.01 -9.85 -68.85
N ARG A 3 -11.61 -8.70 -68.30
CA ARG A 3 -10.61 -8.58 -67.24
C ARG A 3 -11.32 -8.67 -65.86
N ALA A 4 -11.02 -9.70 -65.12
CA ALA A 4 -11.44 -9.83 -63.70
C ALA A 4 -10.53 -9.00 -62.80
N LEU A 5 -11.10 -8.00 -62.16
CA LEU A 5 -10.44 -7.30 -61.01
C LEU A 5 -10.53 -8.19 -59.79
N ARG A 6 -9.39 -8.60 -59.25
CA ARG A 6 -9.28 -9.21 -57.93
C ARG A 6 -9.10 -8.11 -56.87
N SER A 7 -10.10 -7.93 -56.03
CA SER A 7 -10.02 -7.07 -54.86
C SER A 7 -9.20 -7.79 -53.78
N LEU A 8 -8.02 -7.26 -53.45
CA LEU A 8 -7.26 -7.65 -52.28
C LEU A 8 -7.90 -6.97 -51.05
N GLY A 9 -8.58 -7.73 -50.22
CA GLY A 9 -9.01 -7.28 -48.92
C GLY A 9 -7.81 -7.28 -47.93
N VAL A 10 -7.40 -6.10 -47.51
CA VAL A 10 -6.42 -5.95 -46.43
C VAL A 10 -7.16 -6.15 -45.09
N ALA A 11 -6.94 -7.29 -44.48
CA ALA A 11 -7.39 -7.52 -43.08
C ALA A 11 -6.47 -6.72 -42.13
N LEU A 12 -6.98 -5.63 -41.59
CA LEU A 12 -6.34 -4.94 -40.47
C LEU A 12 -6.42 -5.84 -39.21
N LEU A 13 -5.34 -6.53 -38.91
CA LEU A 13 -5.15 -7.14 -37.60
C LEU A 13 -5.00 -6.01 -36.57
N LEU A 14 -6.07 -5.73 -35.84
CA LEU A 14 -6.00 -4.96 -34.58
C LEU A 14 -5.20 -5.79 -33.58
N ILE A 15 -3.89 -5.55 -33.50
CA ILE A 15 -3.05 -6.00 -32.41
C ILE A 15 -3.52 -5.18 -31.19
N GLY A 16 -4.50 -5.70 -30.48
CA GLY A 16 -4.83 -5.21 -29.15
C GLY A 16 -3.60 -5.38 -28.29
N SER A 17 -2.90 -4.28 -27.99
CA SER A 17 -1.89 -4.25 -26.96
C SER A 17 -2.54 -4.76 -25.69
N ALA A 18 -2.16 -5.93 -25.20
CA ALA A 18 -2.49 -6.38 -23.86
C ALA A 18 -1.77 -5.42 -22.90
N HIS A 19 -2.39 -4.28 -22.64
CA HIS A 19 -1.97 -3.44 -21.52
C HIS A 19 -2.16 -4.33 -20.29
N ALA A 20 -1.08 -4.55 -19.55
CA ALA A 20 -1.16 -5.14 -18.22
C ALA A 20 -2.33 -4.44 -17.51
N GLN A 21 -3.33 -5.22 -17.06
CA GLN A 21 -4.55 -4.63 -16.51
C GLN A 21 -4.21 -3.96 -15.20
N GLU A 22 -4.04 -2.66 -15.24
CA GLU A 22 -3.78 -1.81 -14.07
C GLU A 22 -5.00 -1.75 -13.15
N LEU A 23 -4.79 -1.56 -11.87
CA LEU A 23 -5.87 -1.35 -10.92
C LEU A 23 -6.60 -0.02 -11.22
N SER A 24 -7.91 -0.08 -11.20
CA SER A 24 -8.79 1.08 -11.38
C SER A 24 -9.89 1.12 -10.34
N ALA A 25 -10.59 2.24 -10.23
CA ALA A 25 -11.76 2.38 -9.36
C ALA A 25 -12.80 1.27 -9.56
N ALA A 26 -13.01 0.83 -10.81
CA ALA A 26 -13.96 -0.25 -11.13
C ALA A 26 -13.55 -1.62 -10.58
N ARG A 27 -12.29 -1.79 -10.18
CA ARG A 27 -11.72 -3.05 -9.70
C ARG A 27 -11.28 -2.99 -8.23
N LEU A 28 -11.59 -1.89 -7.53
CA LEU A 28 -11.35 -1.72 -6.10
C LEU A 28 -12.65 -1.91 -5.30
N GLY A 29 -12.62 -2.82 -4.32
CA GLY A 29 -13.69 -2.98 -3.34
C GLY A 29 -13.45 -2.07 -2.14
N VAL A 30 -14.48 -1.40 -1.68
CA VAL A 30 -14.46 -0.54 -0.48
C VAL A 30 -15.23 -1.23 0.63
N LEU A 31 -14.52 -1.66 1.67
CA LEU A 31 -15.15 -2.24 2.85
C LEU A 31 -15.17 -1.21 3.98
N TYR A 32 -16.31 -1.06 4.66
CA TYR A 32 -16.41 -0.20 5.83
C TYR A 32 -17.09 -0.92 7.00
N ASN A 33 -16.74 -0.54 8.22
CA ASN A 33 -17.36 -1.07 9.43
C ASN A 33 -18.66 -0.33 9.72
N ILE A 34 -19.81 -1.00 9.63
CA ILE A 34 -21.13 -0.38 9.87
C ILE A 34 -21.37 -0.03 11.34
N ASP A 35 -20.60 -0.61 12.25
CA ASP A 35 -20.70 -0.37 13.70
C ASP A 35 -19.93 0.87 14.15
N VAL A 36 -19.20 1.52 13.21
CA VAL A 36 -18.40 2.75 13.44
C VAL A 36 -18.87 3.84 12.47
N SER A 37 -19.47 4.91 12.97
CA SER A 37 -20.09 5.96 12.14
C SER A 37 -19.12 6.58 11.13
N ASN A 38 -17.94 7.01 11.58
CA ASN A 38 -16.94 7.64 10.71
C ASN A 38 -16.46 6.70 9.59
N SER A 39 -16.44 5.39 9.84
CA SER A 39 -16.05 4.40 8.83
C SER A 39 -16.95 4.48 7.59
N ARG A 40 -18.27 4.53 7.79
CA ARG A 40 -19.24 4.64 6.69
C ARG A 40 -19.11 5.98 5.97
N GLU A 41 -19.00 7.08 6.71
CA GLU A 41 -18.93 8.43 6.14
C GLU A 41 -17.68 8.61 5.27
N VAL A 42 -16.53 8.18 5.77
CA VAL A 42 -15.26 8.22 5.04
C VAL A 42 -15.31 7.31 3.81
N ALA A 43 -15.88 6.10 3.91
CA ALA A 43 -16.01 5.18 2.79
C ALA A 43 -16.86 5.74 1.65
N LEU A 44 -18.01 6.35 1.98
CA LEU A 44 -18.87 6.97 0.99
C LEU A 44 -18.22 8.21 0.37
N TYR A 45 -17.51 9.01 1.17
CA TYR A 45 -16.73 10.14 0.66
C TYR A 45 -15.62 9.65 -0.30
N TYR A 46 -14.83 8.64 0.10
CA TYR A 46 -13.80 8.03 -0.74
C TYR A 46 -14.37 7.52 -2.07
N ALA A 47 -15.47 6.77 -1.99
CA ALA A 47 -16.12 6.22 -3.17
C ALA A 47 -16.59 7.31 -4.14
N ALA A 48 -17.15 8.41 -3.63
CA ALA A 48 -17.55 9.54 -4.44
C ALA A 48 -16.36 10.27 -5.09
N GLN A 49 -15.27 10.49 -4.33
CA GLN A 49 -14.08 11.19 -4.81
C GLN A 49 -13.28 10.38 -5.85
N ARG A 50 -13.29 9.06 -5.75
CA ARG A 50 -12.60 8.12 -6.64
C ARG A 50 -13.49 7.51 -7.71
N GLU A 51 -14.76 7.92 -7.77
CA GLU A 51 -15.74 7.39 -8.73
C GLU A 51 -15.89 5.85 -8.66
N ILE A 52 -15.81 5.31 -7.44
CA ILE A 52 -15.98 3.88 -7.20
C ILE A 52 -17.44 3.48 -7.48
N PRO A 53 -17.70 2.45 -8.28
CA PRO A 53 -19.06 1.96 -8.50
C PRO A 53 -19.77 1.61 -7.19
N PRO A 54 -21.04 1.99 -7.00
CA PRO A 54 -21.78 1.67 -5.76
C PRO A 54 -21.80 0.19 -5.40
N ALA A 55 -21.81 -0.69 -6.39
CA ALA A 55 -21.75 -2.15 -6.19
C ALA A 55 -20.45 -2.63 -5.53
N ASN A 56 -19.39 -1.84 -5.59
CA ASN A 56 -18.09 -2.15 -4.98
C ASN A 56 -17.99 -1.68 -3.52
N VAL A 57 -19.00 -0.96 -2.99
CA VAL A 57 -19.00 -0.40 -1.64
C VAL A 57 -19.85 -1.28 -0.73
N LEU A 58 -19.24 -1.87 0.29
CA LEU A 58 -19.86 -2.86 1.13
C LEU A 58 -19.63 -2.58 2.61
N GLY A 59 -20.73 -2.47 3.37
CA GLY A 59 -20.68 -2.46 4.84
C GLY A 59 -20.63 -3.87 5.42
N ILE A 60 -19.77 -4.05 6.42
CA ILE A 60 -19.63 -5.28 7.19
C ILE A 60 -19.68 -4.97 8.69
N HIS A 61 -20.12 -5.95 9.49
CA HIS A 61 -20.01 -5.89 10.94
C HIS A 61 -18.62 -6.36 11.35
N LEU A 62 -17.91 -5.54 12.11
CA LEU A 62 -16.55 -5.85 12.53
C LEU A 62 -16.33 -5.33 13.96
N PRO A 63 -15.91 -6.17 14.93
CA PRO A 63 -15.63 -5.71 16.28
C PRO A 63 -14.60 -4.56 16.29
N ASN A 64 -14.88 -3.50 17.04
CA ASN A 64 -13.95 -2.37 17.19
C ASN A 64 -12.92 -2.66 18.30
N VAL A 65 -12.01 -3.58 18.02
CA VAL A 65 -10.93 -4.05 18.90
C VAL A 65 -9.59 -3.97 18.16
N ASP A 66 -8.50 -3.93 18.89
CA ASP A 66 -7.15 -3.87 18.27
C ASP A 66 -6.86 -5.11 17.44
N VAL A 67 -7.14 -6.27 18.01
CA VAL A 67 -6.87 -7.59 17.42
C VAL A 67 -8.14 -8.43 17.48
N ILE A 68 -8.61 -8.91 16.33
CA ILE A 68 -9.69 -9.89 16.25
C ILE A 68 -9.12 -11.31 16.20
N SER A 69 -9.84 -12.30 16.77
CA SER A 69 -9.41 -13.69 16.64
C SER A 69 -9.61 -14.23 15.21
N PRO A 70 -8.77 -15.19 14.78
CA PRO A 70 -8.92 -15.83 13.46
C PRO A 70 -10.29 -16.46 13.24
N GLU A 71 -10.86 -17.07 14.26
CA GLU A 71 -12.16 -17.76 14.22
C GLU A 71 -13.31 -16.78 14.00
N ALA A 72 -13.25 -15.60 14.66
CA ALA A 72 -14.25 -14.55 14.48
C ALA A 72 -14.09 -13.85 13.11
N PHE A 73 -12.87 -13.69 12.63
CA PHE A 73 -12.56 -13.02 11.37
C PHE A 73 -12.95 -13.83 10.14
N ALA A 74 -12.72 -15.15 10.13
CA ALA A 74 -12.88 -15.98 8.95
C ALA A 74 -14.28 -15.88 8.30
N PRO A 75 -15.39 -16.00 9.02
CA PRO A 75 -16.74 -15.87 8.44
C PRO A 75 -17.02 -14.44 7.95
N ILE A 76 -16.49 -13.41 8.61
CA ILE A 76 -16.67 -12.00 8.19
C ILE A 76 -16.00 -11.77 6.84
N ARG A 77 -14.74 -12.22 6.71
CA ARG A 77 -14.02 -12.15 5.44
C ARG A 77 -14.74 -12.88 4.32
N GLN A 78 -15.13 -14.12 4.55
CA GLN A 78 -15.82 -14.93 3.52
C GLN A 78 -17.10 -14.24 3.07
N GLN A 79 -17.94 -13.81 4.00
CA GLN A 79 -19.18 -13.10 3.68
C GLN A 79 -18.94 -11.79 2.91
N ALA A 80 -17.86 -11.06 3.22
CA ALA A 80 -17.50 -9.85 2.50
C ALA A 80 -17.11 -10.16 1.05
N LEU A 81 -16.24 -11.15 0.84
CA LEU A 81 -15.76 -11.53 -0.50
C LEU A 81 -16.86 -12.10 -1.38
N ASP A 82 -17.79 -12.90 -0.81
CA ASP A 82 -18.92 -13.50 -1.55
C ASP A 82 -19.93 -12.44 -2.05
N ARG A 83 -19.95 -11.25 -1.41
CA ARG A 83 -20.88 -10.16 -1.76
C ARG A 83 -20.28 -9.14 -2.72
N LEU A 84 -18.97 -9.11 -2.88
CA LEU A 84 -18.30 -8.20 -3.80
C LEU A 84 -18.41 -8.70 -5.26
N PRO A 85 -18.45 -7.80 -6.25
CA PRO A 85 -18.36 -8.16 -7.65
C PRO A 85 -17.09 -8.98 -7.97
N THR A 86 -17.21 -9.96 -8.85
CA THR A 86 -16.09 -10.83 -9.28
C THR A 86 -14.97 -10.08 -10.02
N THR A 87 -15.23 -8.84 -10.44
CA THR A 87 -14.23 -7.98 -11.09
C THR A 87 -13.23 -7.35 -10.12
N ILE A 88 -13.48 -7.40 -8.81
CA ILE A 88 -12.62 -6.78 -7.80
C ILE A 88 -11.28 -7.51 -7.72
N GLN A 89 -10.19 -6.74 -7.65
CA GLN A 89 -8.82 -7.26 -7.55
C GLN A 89 -8.08 -6.76 -6.32
N SER A 90 -8.59 -5.75 -5.64
CA SER A 90 -7.98 -5.19 -4.42
C SER A 90 -9.05 -4.59 -3.53
N LEU A 91 -8.72 -4.38 -2.26
CA LEU A 91 -9.62 -3.84 -1.26
C LEU A 91 -9.03 -2.58 -0.60
N VAL A 92 -9.89 -1.63 -0.28
CA VAL A 92 -9.60 -0.61 0.74
C VAL A 92 -10.47 -0.89 1.95
N LEU A 93 -9.83 -0.93 3.12
CA LEU A 93 -10.45 -1.20 4.41
C LEU A 93 -10.58 0.13 5.14
N VAL A 94 -11.80 0.65 5.23
CA VAL A 94 -12.05 1.99 5.76
C VAL A 94 -12.44 1.90 7.24
N TRP A 95 -11.46 1.69 8.09
CA TRP A 95 -11.56 1.71 9.55
C TRP A 95 -10.17 1.85 10.17
N SER A 96 -10.07 2.00 11.48
CA SER A 96 -8.79 2.00 12.19
C SER A 96 -8.57 0.71 12.98
N LYS A 97 -9.65 0.09 13.47
CA LYS A 97 -9.64 -1.15 14.26
C LYS A 97 -10.69 -2.15 13.75
N PRO A 98 -10.37 -3.46 13.74
CA PRO A 98 -9.09 -4.08 14.09
C PRO A 98 -7.99 -3.80 13.04
N TYR A 99 -6.76 -3.64 13.52
CA TYR A 99 -5.58 -3.58 12.63
C TYR A 99 -4.89 -4.94 12.50
N ALA A 100 -5.23 -5.91 13.34
CA ALA A 100 -4.66 -7.26 13.31
C ALA A 100 -5.71 -8.37 13.44
N VAL A 101 -5.37 -9.54 12.89
CA VAL A 101 -6.08 -10.81 13.05
C VAL A 101 -5.08 -11.80 13.65
N GLY A 102 -5.20 -12.10 14.95
CA GLY A 102 -4.15 -12.82 15.64
C GLY A 102 -2.81 -12.11 15.48
N CYS A 103 -1.83 -12.81 14.89
CA CYS A 103 -0.49 -12.25 14.63
C CYS A 103 -0.34 -11.62 13.21
N MET A 104 -1.28 -11.83 12.31
CA MET A 104 -1.27 -11.23 10.98
C MET A 104 -1.85 -9.82 11.02
N SER A 105 -1.41 -8.95 10.10
CA SER A 105 -2.12 -7.71 9.85
C SER A 105 -3.51 -7.98 9.24
N VAL A 106 -4.46 -7.08 9.49
CA VAL A 106 -5.80 -7.20 8.90
C VAL A 106 -5.74 -7.12 7.36
N THR A 107 -4.83 -6.33 6.79
CA THR A 107 -4.66 -6.22 5.34
C THR A 107 -4.16 -7.53 4.73
N SER A 108 -3.21 -8.20 5.37
CA SER A 108 -2.70 -9.49 4.92
C SER A 108 -3.69 -10.63 5.17
N ALA A 109 -4.45 -10.57 6.26
CA ALA A 109 -5.51 -11.53 6.54
C ALA A 109 -6.69 -11.41 5.55
N PHE A 110 -7.05 -10.21 5.10
CA PHE A 110 -8.00 -10.05 3.99
C PHE A 110 -7.43 -10.59 2.69
N ALA A 111 -6.15 -10.34 2.41
CA ALA A 111 -5.52 -10.80 1.18
C ALA A 111 -5.49 -12.33 1.06
N ALA A 112 -4.84 -13.00 1.98
CA ALA A 112 -4.51 -14.44 1.86
C ALA A 112 -5.41 -15.36 2.71
N GLY A 113 -6.34 -14.80 3.52
CA GLY A 113 -6.93 -15.49 4.67
C GLY A 113 -5.95 -15.55 5.84
N TYR A 114 -6.49 -15.77 7.06
CA TYR A 114 -5.60 -16.03 8.19
C TYR A 114 -4.94 -17.40 8.04
N ARG A 115 -3.63 -17.44 8.20
CA ARG A 115 -2.82 -18.67 8.22
C ARG A 115 -1.69 -18.52 9.22
N SER A 116 -1.56 -19.50 10.12
CA SER A 116 -0.58 -19.45 11.23
C SER A 116 0.89 -19.43 10.74
N GLU A 117 1.16 -19.94 9.55
CA GLU A 117 2.51 -19.91 8.97
C GLU A 117 2.98 -18.49 8.59
N PHE A 118 2.09 -17.53 8.47
CA PHE A 118 2.45 -16.11 8.31
C PHE A 118 2.84 -15.42 9.62
N CYS A 119 2.76 -16.15 10.75
CA CYS A 119 3.15 -15.69 12.07
C CYS A 119 4.57 -16.18 12.38
N ALA A 120 5.48 -15.24 12.52
CA ALA A 120 6.86 -15.56 12.86
C ALA A 120 7.01 -15.91 14.34
N LEU A 121 6.72 -17.12 14.72
CA LEU A 121 7.07 -17.61 16.07
C LEU A 121 8.60 -17.79 16.16
N GLY A 122 9.23 -17.11 17.13
CA GLY A 122 10.65 -17.26 17.40
C GLY A 122 11.58 -16.74 16.30
N CYS A 123 11.27 -15.63 15.66
CA CYS A 123 12.12 -15.02 14.63
C CYS A 123 12.40 -15.93 13.42
N THR A 124 11.37 -16.54 12.89
CA THR A 124 11.48 -17.33 11.66
C THR A 124 11.05 -16.55 10.42
N LYS A 125 11.52 -16.96 9.26
CA LYS A 125 10.98 -16.49 7.97
C LYS A 125 9.55 -16.99 7.80
N THR A 126 8.72 -16.18 7.16
CA THR A 126 7.34 -16.53 6.81
C THR A 126 7.21 -16.77 5.30
N PRO A 127 6.11 -17.35 4.81
CA PRO A 127 5.94 -17.56 3.37
C PRO A 127 6.08 -16.26 2.57
N MET A 128 6.66 -16.40 1.38
CA MET A 128 6.82 -15.29 0.44
C MET A 128 5.49 -14.97 -0.25
N SER A 129 5.29 -13.70 -0.55
CA SER A 129 4.19 -13.21 -1.37
C SER A 129 4.37 -13.60 -2.83
N PRO A 130 3.38 -14.22 -3.48
CA PRO A 130 3.42 -14.45 -4.92
C PRO A 130 3.31 -13.14 -5.72
N LEU A 131 3.03 -12.02 -5.06
CA LEU A 131 2.92 -10.70 -5.68
C LEU A 131 4.23 -9.91 -5.64
N PHE A 132 5.25 -10.41 -4.91
CA PHE A 132 6.52 -9.69 -4.81
C PHE A 132 7.15 -9.53 -6.20
N ASP A 133 7.43 -8.28 -6.57
CA ASP A 133 8.08 -7.88 -7.83
C ASP A 133 7.45 -8.50 -9.09
N SER A 134 6.13 -8.73 -9.05
CA SER A 134 5.40 -9.41 -10.13
C SER A 134 4.96 -8.43 -11.23
N ASP A 135 4.87 -8.94 -12.45
CA ASP A 135 4.30 -8.21 -13.59
C ASP A 135 2.77 -8.15 -13.53
N GLY A 136 2.21 -6.99 -13.94
CA GLY A 136 0.77 -6.77 -14.01
C GLY A 136 0.05 -6.79 -12.65
N TRP A 137 -1.30 -6.71 -12.67
CA TRP A 137 -2.09 -6.71 -11.44
C TRP A 137 -3.44 -7.41 -11.60
N LEU A 138 -3.45 -8.71 -11.39
CA LEU A 138 -4.62 -9.58 -11.34
C LEU A 138 -4.54 -10.56 -10.16
N PRO A 139 -4.32 -10.08 -8.92
CA PRO A 139 -3.99 -10.98 -7.82
C PRO A 139 -5.10 -11.97 -7.47
N VAL A 140 -6.37 -11.59 -7.63
CA VAL A 140 -7.50 -12.50 -7.37
C VAL A 140 -7.55 -13.60 -8.43
N ASP A 141 -7.42 -13.24 -9.70
CA ASP A 141 -7.53 -14.18 -10.82
C ASP A 141 -6.31 -15.10 -10.93
N THR A 142 -5.12 -14.63 -10.55
CA THR A 142 -3.86 -15.39 -10.74
C THR A 142 -3.49 -16.23 -9.53
N VAL A 143 -3.68 -15.70 -8.32
CA VAL A 143 -3.21 -16.35 -7.08
C VAL A 143 -4.27 -16.46 -5.97
N GLY A 144 -5.48 -15.98 -6.21
CA GLY A 144 -6.58 -16.02 -5.26
C GLY A 144 -6.40 -15.09 -4.05
N TRP A 145 -5.53 -14.06 -4.17
CA TRP A 145 -5.31 -13.08 -3.13
C TRP A 145 -6.11 -11.79 -3.37
N TRP A 146 -6.57 -11.18 -2.27
CA TRP A 146 -7.32 -9.92 -2.25
C TRP A 146 -6.50 -8.83 -1.56
N PRO A 147 -5.41 -8.32 -2.17
CA PRO A 147 -4.55 -7.32 -1.53
C PRO A 147 -5.36 -6.16 -0.99
N ALA A 148 -5.09 -5.79 0.25
CA ALA A 148 -5.84 -4.76 0.94
C ALA A 148 -4.92 -3.65 1.45
N MET A 149 -5.47 -2.43 1.55
CA MET A 149 -4.83 -1.28 2.18
C MET A 149 -5.81 -0.65 3.17
N LEU A 150 -5.34 -0.33 4.37
CA LEU A 150 -6.14 0.31 5.40
C LEU A 150 -6.17 1.83 5.18
N LEU A 151 -7.35 2.40 5.17
CA LEU A 151 -7.59 3.85 5.20
C LEU A 151 -8.18 4.19 6.57
N PRO A 152 -7.37 4.68 7.53
CA PRO A 152 -7.83 4.94 8.88
C PRO A 152 -8.94 5.99 8.91
N SER A 153 -10.01 5.73 9.66
CA SER A 153 -11.20 6.60 9.66
C SER A 153 -11.61 7.16 11.03
N ASP A 154 -10.90 6.87 12.11
CA ASP A 154 -11.24 7.40 13.44
C ASP A 154 -11.12 8.93 13.49
N ASP A 155 -10.15 9.48 12.76
CA ASP A 155 -10.02 10.92 12.52
C ASP A 155 -10.50 11.22 11.08
N GLU A 156 -11.73 11.70 10.95
CA GLU A 156 -12.34 12.00 9.65
C GLU A 156 -11.56 13.10 8.90
N GLY A 157 -11.04 14.10 9.61
CA GLY A 157 -10.23 15.17 9.04
C GLY A 157 -8.94 14.62 8.39
N LEU A 158 -8.23 13.77 9.10
CA LEU A 158 -7.05 13.09 8.57
C LEU A 158 -7.40 12.20 7.37
N ALA A 159 -8.49 11.44 7.45
CA ALA A 159 -8.91 10.56 6.37
C ALA A 159 -9.25 11.33 5.09
N ARG A 160 -10.01 12.43 5.20
CA ARG A 160 -10.34 13.31 4.06
C ARG A 160 -9.10 13.96 3.45
N GLU A 161 -8.17 14.42 4.29
CA GLU A 161 -6.91 15.00 3.84
C GLU A 161 -6.01 13.96 3.15
N LEU A 162 -5.98 12.73 3.65
CA LEU A 162 -5.29 11.60 3.02
C LEU A 162 -5.84 11.31 1.62
N ILE A 163 -7.16 11.25 1.48
CA ILE A 163 -7.85 11.07 0.20
C ILE A 163 -7.52 12.23 -0.76
N ARG A 164 -7.60 13.47 -0.28
CA ARG A 164 -7.25 14.66 -1.07
C ARG A 164 -5.82 14.58 -1.62
N ARG A 165 -4.84 14.23 -0.78
CA ARG A 165 -3.44 14.09 -1.18
C ARG A 165 -3.24 13.01 -2.25
N GLY A 166 -3.89 11.87 -2.08
CA GLY A 166 -3.83 10.79 -3.06
C GLY A 166 -4.36 11.21 -4.43
N ILE A 167 -5.50 11.92 -4.45
CA ILE A 167 -6.11 12.43 -5.68
C ILE A 167 -5.28 13.56 -6.30
N ALA A 168 -4.80 14.49 -5.47
CA ALA A 168 -3.99 15.62 -5.94
C ALA A 168 -2.64 15.17 -6.54
N ALA A 169 -2.15 14.00 -6.13
CA ALA A 169 -0.92 13.42 -6.67
C ALA A 169 -1.09 12.84 -8.08
N ASP A 170 -2.29 12.40 -8.45
CA ASP A 170 -2.52 11.63 -9.67
C ASP A 170 -2.00 12.34 -10.94
N ALA A 171 -1.20 11.64 -11.73
CA ALA A 171 -0.63 12.10 -12.99
C ALA A 171 0.15 13.43 -12.93
N THR A 172 0.67 13.76 -11.75
CA THR A 172 1.46 15.00 -11.56
C THR A 172 2.91 14.83 -11.97
N ALA A 173 3.46 13.61 -11.84
CA ALA A 173 4.89 13.32 -12.00
C ALA A 173 5.77 14.34 -11.26
N LEU A 174 5.31 14.80 -10.09
CA LEU A 174 5.96 15.87 -9.33
C LEU A 174 7.40 15.48 -8.98
N PRO A 175 8.35 16.37 -9.24
CA PRO A 175 9.71 16.14 -8.79
C PRO A 175 9.76 16.09 -7.27
N GLY A 176 10.51 15.12 -6.76
CA GLY A 176 10.74 14.94 -5.33
C GLY A 176 11.99 14.11 -5.11
N THR A 177 12.35 13.98 -3.85
CA THR A 177 13.52 13.22 -3.44
C THR A 177 13.10 12.00 -2.61
N LEU A 178 13.66 10.84 -2.93
CA LEU A 178 13.63 9.66 -2.07
C LEU A 178 14.77 9.78 -1.06
N TYR A 179 14.42 9.90 0.22
CA TYR A 179 15.36 9.94 1.33
C TYR A 179 15.52 8.56 1.95
N LEU A 180 16.75 8.09 2.00
CA LEU A 180 17.15 6.83 2.62
C LEU A 180 18.02 7.16 3.84
N VAL A 181 17.56 6.86 5.04
CA VAL A 181 18.20 7.37 6.26
C VAL A 181 18.88 6.26 7.04
N ARG A 182 20.21 6.30 7.10
CA ARG A 182 21.00 5.44 7.98
C ARG A 182 20.87 5.87 9.42
N THR A 183 20.71 4.90 10.28
CA THR A 183 20.65 5.10 11.73
C THR A 183 21.74 4.31 12.44
N SER A 184 21.96 4.61 13.71
CA SER A 184 22.90 3.88 14.57
C SER A 184 22.26 2.63 15.20
N ASP A 185 20.96 2.36 15.01
CA ASP A 185 20.29 1.17 15.53
C ASP A 185 20.65 -0.04 14.67
N PRO A 186 21.44 -1.00 15.17
CA PRO A 186 21.97 -2.09 14.33
C PRO A 186 20.89 -3.03 13.82
N ASN A 187 19.78 -3.17 14.54
CA ASN A 187 18.69 -4.08 14.17
C ASN A 187 17.72 -3.39 13.18
N ARG A 188 17.37 -2.13 13.46
CA ARG A 188 16.38 -1.41 12.63
C ARG A 188 17.01 -0.79 11.39
N ASN A 189 18.32 -0.56 11.39
CA ASN A 189 19.06 -0.08 10.22
C ASN A 189 19.34 -1.18 9.16
N ALA A 190 18.71 -2.36 9.27
CA ALA A 190 19.00 -3.52 8.41
C ALA A 190 18.81 -3.23 6.91
N ARG A 191 17.83 -2.38 6.52
CA ARG A 191 17.61 -1.98 5.12
C ARG A 191 18.75 -1.15 4.53
N ALA A 192 19.54 -0.48 5.36
CA ALA A 192 20.61 0.42 4.89
C ALA A 192 21.71 -0.30 4.11
N ALA A 193 21.85 -1.61 4.25
CA ALA A 193 22.78 -2.40 3.43
C ALA A 193 22.45 -2.32 1.92
N GLY A 194 21.18 -2.09 1.56
CA GLY A 194 20.72 -1.99 0.17
C GLY A 194 20.67 -0.56 -0.40
N TYR A 195 20.89 0.49 0.39
CA TYR A 195 20.63 1.87 -0.04
C TYR A 195 21.47 2.33 -1.24
N ALA A 196 22.75 1.95 -1.30
CA ALA A 196 23.60 2.28 -2.45
C ALA A 196 23.09 1.67 -3.77
N ALA A 197 22.49 0.47 -3.72
CA ALA A 197 21.87 -0.14 -4.89
C ALA A 197 20.60 0.62 -5.30
N VAL A 198 19.78 1.05 -4.34
CA VAL A 198 18.59 1.87 -4.60
C VAL A 198 18.97 3.18 -5.29
N GLU A 199 19.98 3.88 -4.78
CA GLU A 199 20.49 5.12 -5.37
C GLU A 199 20.95 4.91 -6.82
N LEU A 200 21.78 3.89 -7.05
CA LEU A 200 22.32 3.59 -8.37
C LEU A 200 21.20 3.24 -9.39
N MET A 201 20.25 2.40 -8.99
CA MET A 201 19.24 1.88 -9.89
C MET A 201 18.13 2.89 -10.19
N LEU A 202 17.78 3.77 -9.24
CA LEU A 202 16.74 4.78 -9.42
C LEU A 202 17.25 6.13 -9.90
N ALA A 203 18.58 6.35 -9.98
CA ALA A 203 19.19 7.65 -10.35
C ALA A 203 18.70 8.22 -11.69
N HIS A 204 18.29 7.35 -12.63
CA HIS A 204 17.78 7.75 -13.95
C HIS A 204 16.29 8.16 -13.94
N ARG A 205 15.58 7.90 -12.83
CA ARG A 205 14.13 8.16 -12.68
C ARG A 205 13.83 9.28 -11.71
N MET A 206 14.60 9.35 -10.62
CA MET A 206 14.34 10.30 -9.54
C MET A 206 15.60 10.60 -8.75
N ARG A 207 15.56 11.69 -8.00
CA ARG A 207 16.62 12.01 -7.05
C ARG A 207 16.52 11.08 -5.84
N VAL A 208 17.59 10.36 -5.55
CA VAL A 208 17.76 9.58 -4.32
C VAL A 208 18.84 10.23 -3.48
N LEU A 209 18.65 10.30 -2.18
CA LEU A 209 19.59 10.90 -1.26
C LEU A 209 19.71 10.10 0.02
N GLU A 210 20.90 9.56 0.26
CA GLU A 210 21.21 8.91 1.51
C GLU A 210 21.60 9.95 2.57
N LEU A 211 20.99 9.84 3.76
CA LEU A 211 21.26 10.65 4.94
C LEU A 211 21.70 9.76 6.11
N SER A 212 22.31 10.39 7.12
CA SER A 212 22.60 9.72 8.40
C SER A 212 21.94 10.48 9.55
N THR A 213 21.48 9.77 10.57
CA THR A 213 20.97 10.39 11.80
C THR A 213 22.11 10.96 12.66
N PRO A 214 21.86 12.09 13.39
CA PRO A 214 20.65 12.89 13.38
C PRO A 214 20.49 13.69 12.08
N VAL A 215 19.26 13.75 11.52
CA VAL A 215 18.96 14.59 10.37
C VAL A 215 18.75 16.03 10.85
N ASN A 216 19.77 16.88 10.67
CA ASN A 216 19.83 18.25 11.20
C ASN A 216 19.36 19.33 10.21
N ARG A 217 18.59 18.95 9.19
CA ARG A 217 18.05 19.86 8.19
C ARG A 217 16.57 19.60 7.95
N ASP A 218 15.89 20.61 7.41
CA ASP A 218 14.52 20.43 6.93
C ASP A 218 14.53 19.62 5.60
N VAL A 219 13.55 18.75 5.47
CA VAL A 219 13.28 17.99 4.26
C VAL A 219 11.98 18.53 3.68
N THR A 220 12.06 19.18 2.50
CA THR A 220 10.92 19.98 1.97
C THR A 220 10.28 19.40 0.70
N ASP A 221 10.83 18.32 0.16
CA ASP A 221 10.44 17.75 -1.13
C ASP A 221 10.37 16.21 -1.13
N ALA A 222 10.10 15.60 0.04
CA ALA A 222 10.08 14.15 0.14
C ALA A 222 8.94 13.53 -0.69
N ILE A 223 9.30 12.63 -1.63
CA ILE A 223 8.37 11.68 -2.26
C ILE A 223 8.51 10.29 -1.62
N GLY A 224 9.61 10.05 -0.95
CA GLY A 224 9.85 8.86 -0.15
C GLY A 224 10.76 9.16 1.03
N TYR A 225 10.52 8.53 2.20
CA TYR A 225 11.37 8.62 3.37
C TYR A 225 11.43 7.27 4.10
N PHE A 226 12.59 6.64 4.11
CA PHE A 226 12.78 5.32 4.71
C PHE A 226 13.88 5.36 5.76
N THR A 227 13.56 4.92 6.95
CA THR A 227 14.51 4.89 8.07
C THR A 227 14.34 3.61 8.91
N GLY A 228 15.08 3.47 9.98
CA GLY A 228 14.96 2.33 10.89
C GLY A 228 15.26 2.75 12.33
N VAL A 229 14.21 3.13 13.06
CA VAL A 229 14.26 3.55 14.48
C VAL A 229 12.94 3.26 15.16
N THR A 230 12.90 3.30 16.48
CA THR A 230 11.65 3.20 17.25
C THR A 230 10.81 4.48 17.17
N HIS A 231 11.47 5.65 17.13
CA HIS A 231 10.84 6.97 17.07
C HIS A 231 11.67 7.88 16.15
N VAL A 232 11.00 8.57 15.26
CA VAL A 232 11.62 9.51 14.31
C VAL A 232 11.60 10.91 14.92
N GLY A 233 12.73 11.32 15.47
CA GLY A 233 12.85 12.61 16.18
C GLY A 233 12.70 13.82 15.27
N GLU A 234 13.13 13.70 14.02
CA GLU A 234 13.06 14.75 13.00
C GLU A 234 11.69 14.87 12.31
N LEU A 235 10.69 14.02 12.66
CA LEU A 235 9.39 13.97 12.00
C LEU A 235 8.75 15.37 11.75
N PRO A 236 8.73 16.32 12.71
CA PRO A 236 8.13 17.64 12.48
C PRO A 236 8.83 18.51 11.43
N ARG A 237 10.05 18.12 10.99
CA ARG A 237 10.86 18.84 10.00
C ARG A 237 10.73 18.23 8.59
N LEU A 238 9.91 17.21 8.46
CA LEU A 238 9.71 16.50 7.19
C LEU A 238 8.44 17.03 6.51
N HIS A 239 8.59 17.47 5.28
CA HIS A 239 7.48 17.92 4.44
C HIS A 239 7.40 17.03 3.21
N PHE A 240 6.24 16.43 3.04
CA PHE A 240 5.97 15.45 1.99
C PHE A 240 5.25 16.09 0.81
N ARG A 241 5.54 15.59 -0.38
CA ARG A 241 4.74 15.83 -1.58
C ARG A 241 3.46 15.01 -1.52
N ASP A 242 2.40 15.47 -2.15
CA ASP A 242 1.20 14.65 -2.36
C ASP A 242 1.60 13.38 -3.12
N GLY A 243 1.12 12.21 -2.68
CA GLY A 243 1.55 10.91 -3.21
C GLY A 243 2.80 10.32 -2.54
N ALA A 244 3.42 11.00 -1.58
CA ALA A 244 4.63 10.51 -0.92
C ALA A 244 4.37 9.31 -0.02
N VAL A 245 5.40 8.48 0.11
CA VAL A 245 5.40 7.31 0.98
C VAL A 245 6.49 7.43 2.04
N ALA A 246 6.21 6.98 3.27
CA ALA A 246 7.20 6.99 4.33
C ALA A 246 7.01 5.82 5.28
N ASP A 247 8.07 5.21 5.73
CA ASP A 247 8.03 4.23 6.79
C ASP A 247 9.30 4.20 7.64
N HIS A 248 9.21 3.56 8.80
CA HIS A 248 10.34 3.24 9.64
C HIS A 248 10.31 1.76 10.01
N LEU A 249 11.41 1.07 9.80
CA LEU A 249 11.56 -0.31 10.20
C LEU A 249 11.56 -0.38 11.73
N THR A 250 10.48 -0.91 12.28
CA THR A 250 10.31 -1.14 13.72
C THR A 250 9.28 -2.23 13.97
N SER A 251 9.26 -2.84 15.17
CA SER A 251 8.48 -4.05 15.43
C SER A 251 6.97 -3.82 15.55
N LYS A 252 6.55 -2.61 15.94
CA LYS A 252 5.17 -2.32 16.34
C LYS A 252 4.58 -1.08 15.67
N GLY A 253 5.14 -0.68 14.53
CA GLY A 253 4.63 0.48 13.79
C GLY A 253 3.19 0.33 13.31
N GLY A 254 2.70 -0.91 13.14
CA GLY A 254 1.33 -1.20 12.75
C GLY A 254 0.30 -1.21 13.90
N GLU A 255 0.73 -1.12 15.16
CA GLU A 255 -0.14 -0.86 16.31
C GLU A 255 -0.53 0.63 16.28
N LEU A 256 -1.69 0.98 15.71
CA LEU A 256 -2.02 2.37 15.33
C LEU A 256 -2.18 3.33 16.50
N ASP A 257 -2.50 2.83 17.68
CA ASP A 257 -2.59 3.56 18.94
C ASP A 257 -1.49 3.17 19.95
N GLY A 258 -0.49 2.43 19.47
CA GLY A 258 0.66 2.02 20.27
C GLY A 258 1.48 3.23 20.77
N THR A 259 2.02 3.12 21.99
CA THR A 259 2.82 4.19 22.61
C THR A 259 4.28 3.79 22.86
N SER A 260 4.58 2.49 22.75
CA SER A 260 5.94 1.96 23.00
C SER A 260 6.92 2.27 21.87
N GLN A 261 6.40 2.42 20.66
CA GLN A 261 7.13 2.80 19.43
C GLN A 261 6.24 3.77 18.65
N MET A 262 6.80 4.55 17.77
CA MET A 262 6.03 5.48 16.95
C MET A 262 5.06 4.67 16.05
N PRO A 263 3.74 4.92 16.13
CA PRO A 263 2.81 4.26 15.23
C PRO A 263 2.92 4.81 13.81
N ALA A 264 2.74 3.96 12.80
CA ALA A 264 2.85 4.33 11.39
C ALA A 264 1.89 5.45 10.98
N ILE A 265 0.73 5.57 11.65
CA ILE A 265 -0.21 6.68 11.40
C ILE A 265 0.41 8.07 11.62
N ALA A 266 1.52 8.18 12.36
CA ALA A 266 2.23 9.45 12.55
C ALA A 266 2.79 10.00 11.23
N TRP A 267 3.16 9.13 10.28
CA TRP A 267 3.58 9.52 8.94
C TRP A 267 2.45 10.18 8.16
N LEU A 268 1.23 9.62 8.25
CA LEU A 268 0.05 10.18 7.59
C LEU A 268 -0.33 11.55 8.18
N LYS A 269 -0.23 11.69 9.50
CA LYS A 269 -0.44 12.97 10.20
C LYS A 269 0.59 14.01 9.79
N GLN A 270 1.82 13.60 9.47
CA GLN A 270 2.88 14.49 9.01
C GLN A 270 2.78 14.84 7.52
N GLY A 271 1.92 14.15 6.74
CA GLY A 271 1.68 14.49 5.33
C GLY A 271 2.00 13.40 4.32
N ALA A 272 2.53 12.24 4.72
CA ALA A 272 2.68 11.11 3.81
C ALA A 272 1.30 10.60 3.32
N THR A 273 1.24 10.08 2.11
CA THR A 273 0.03 9.52 1.48
C THR A 273 -0.11 8.03 1.77
N ALA A 274 0.99 7.35 2.05
CA ALA A 274 0.96 5.98 2.51
C ALA A 274 2.16 5.65 3.41
N THR A 275 1.98 4.59 4.19
CA THR A 275 2.96 4.07 5.15
C THR A 275 2.78 2.58 5.36
N TYR A 276 3.69 1.99 6.11
CA TYR A 276 3.69 0.58 6.47
C TYR A 276 4.17 0.38 7.91
N GLY A 277 3.63 -0.61 8.60
CA GLY A 277 4.11 -1.00 9.92
C GLY A 277 3.70 -2.41 10.28
N THR A 278 4.52 -3.12 11.06
CA THR A 278 4.20 -4.48 11.51
C THR A 278 3.35 -4.46 12.79
N VAL A 279 2.38 -5.37 12.88
CA VAL A 279 1.44 -5.52 14.02
C VAL A 279 1.88 -6.58 15.04
N SER A 280 2.91 -7.33 14.71
CA SER A 280 3.55 -8.31 15.57
C SER A 280 5.04 -8.36 15.27
N GLU A 281 5.87 -8.90 16.19
CA GLU A 281 7.33 -8.89 16.07
C GLU A 281 7.82 -9.52 14.75
N PRO A 282 8.38 -8.72 13.83
CA PRO A 282 8.87 -9.22 12.54
C PRO A 282 10.30 -9.74 12.60
N CYS A 283 11.00 -9.46 13.70
CA CYS A 283 12.44 -9.53 13.81
C CYS A 283 13.16 -8.66 12.74
N SER A 284 14.46 -8.72 12.62
CA SER A 284 15.19 -7.85 11.68
C SER A 284 15.22 -8.38 10.24
N PHE A 285 14.17 -9.10 9.82
CA PHE A 285 14.06 -9.58 8.43
C PHE A 285 13.60 -8.44 7.52
N VAL A 286 14.51 -7.95 6.67
CA VAL A 286 14.21 -6.87 5.70
C VAL A 286 13.11 -7.27 4.71
N GLU A 287 12.96 -8.56 4.45
CA GLU A 287 11.94 -9.14 3.57
C GLU A 287 10.50 -8.93 4.08
N LYS A 288 10.34 -8.59 5.36
CA LYS A 288 9.05 -8.28 5.99
C LYS A 288 8.68 -6.79 5.91
N PHE A 289 9.52 -6.00 5.28
CA PHE A 289 9.33 -4.56 5.12
C PHE A 289 9.40 -4.17 3.64
N PRO A 290 8.80 -3.03 3.26
CA PRO A 290 8.89 -2.55 1.90
C PRO A 290 10.33 -2.38 1.45
N ASN A 291 10.67 -2.95 0.29
CA ASN A 291 11.92 -2.71 -0.40
C ASN A 291 11.80 -1.39 -1.18
N PRO A 292 12.56 -0.33 -0.85
CA PRO A 292 12.41 0.96 -1.50
C PRO A 292 12.67 0.92 -3.01
N LEU A 293 13.59 0.05 -3.48
CA LEU A 293 13.87 -0.10 -4.90
C LEU A 293 12.63 -0.62 -5.63
N VAL A 294 12.11 -1.78 -5.22
CA VAL A 294 10.95 -2.41 -5.87
C VAL A 294 9.73 -1.49 -5.79
N LEU A 295 9.50 -0.85 -4.63
CA LEU A 295 8.37 0.07 -4.48
C LEU A 295 8.44 1.22 -5.50
N PHE A 296 9.59 1.89 -5.62
CA PHE A 296 9.73 3.03 -6.50
C PHE A 296 9.91 2.65 -7.97
N GLU A 297 10.42 1.46 -8.29
CA GLU A 297 10.38 0.97 -9.67
C GLU A 297 8.94 0.84 -10.16
N HIS A 298 8.08 0.13 -9.43
CA HIS A 298 6.67 -0.01 -9.79
C HIS A 298 5.92 1.33 -9.75
N TYR A 299 6.10 2.12 -8.70
CA TYR A 299 5.42 3.40 -8.55
C TYR A 299 5.77 4.39 -9.66
N THR A 300 7.06 4.50 -10.02
CA THR A 300 7.52 5.39 -11.13
C THR A 300 7.17 4.84 -12.52
N HIS A 301 6.82 3.56 -12.65
CA HIS A 301 6.21 3.01 -13.87
C HIS A 301 4.72 3.33 -13.99
N GLY A 302 4.14 4.03 -13.01
CA GLY A 302 2.76 4.48 -13.03
C GLY A 302 1.76 3.52 -12.42
N GLU A 303 2.20 2.53 -11.67
CA GLU A 303 1.32 1.69 -10.86
C GLU A 303 0.74 2.48 -9.69
N THR A 304 -0.39 2.02 -9.16
CA THR A 304 -1.01 2.62 -7.98
C THR A 304 -0.23 2.33 -6.71
N LEU A 305 -0.50 3.07 -5.66
CA LEU A 305 0.16 2.88 -4.36
C LEU A 305 -0.01 1.47 -3.82
N ILE A 306 -1.22 0.91 -3.87
CA ILE A 306 -1.46 -0.45 -3.36
C ILE A 306 -0.70 -1.50 -4.18
N GLU A 307 -0.65 -1.37 -5.52
CA GLU A 307 0.14 -2.26 -6.37
C GLU A 307 1.62 -2.22 -5.98
N SER A 308 2.20 -1.01 -5.97
CA SER A 308 3.62 -0.81 -5.67
C SER A 308 4.00 -1.27 -4.25
N TYR A 309 3.15 -1.02 -3.25
CA TYR A 309 3.41 -1.46 -1.89
C TYR A 309 3.38 -2.99 -1.74
N TRP A 310 2.33 -3.66 -2.26
CA TRP A 310 2.22 -5.11 -2.17
C TRP A 310 3.35 -5.83 -2.91
N LYS A 311 3.77 -5.30 -4.05
CA LYS A 311 4.92 -5.82 -4.81
C LYS A 311 6.25 -5.59 -4.10
N SER A 312 6.34 -4.65 -3.19
CA SER A 312 7.59 -4.32 -2.49
C SER A 312 7.89 -5.15 -1.24
N VAL A 313 6.94 -5.97 -0.75
CA VAL A 313 7.09 -6.73 0.49
C VAL A 313 7.11 -8.23 0.19
N GLN A 314 8.24 -8.89 0.47
CA GLN A 314 8.36 -10.32 0.22
C GLN A 314 7.55 -11.17 1.19
N MET A 315 7.51 -10.80 2.48
CA MET A 315 6.85 -11.55 3.55
C MET A 315 5.81 -10.67 4.27
N PRO A 316 4.64 -10.40 3.64
CA PRO A 316 3.71 -9.36 4.11
C PRO A 316 2.86 -9.75 5.32
N GLY A 317 2.87 -11.00 5.78
CA GLY A 317 1.89 -11.53 6.74
C GLY A 317 1.67 -10.67 7.99
N GLN A 318 2.72 -10.08 8.55
CA GLN A 318 2.69 -9.26 9.75
C GLN A 318 2.55 -7.75 9.46
N GLY A 319 2.63 -7.35 8.20
CA GLY A 319 2.68 -5.96 7.77
C GLY A 319 1.33 -5.37 7.43
N LEU A 320 1.02 -4.23 8.02
CA LEU A 320 -0.17 -3.43 7.76
C LEU A 320 0.15 -2.38 6.70
N PHE A 321 -0.48 -2.47 5.55
CA PHE A 321 -0.42 -1.49 4.48
C PHE A 321 -1.45 -0.39 4.74
N ILE A 322 -1.01 0.87 4.82
CA ILE A 322 -1.87 1.98 5.25
C ILE A 322 -1.74 3.14 4.28
N GLY A 323 -2.85 3.68 3.80
CA GLY A 323 -2.80 4.84 2.91
C GLY A 323 -3.98 4.94 1.94
N GLU A 324 -3.80 5.77 0.92
CA GLU A 324 -4.75 5.95 -0.17
C GLU A 324 -4.36 5.03 -1.35
N PRO A 325 -5.12 3.94 -1.61
CA PRO A 325 -4.66 2.87 -2.49
C PRO A 325 -4.50 3.24 -3.97
N LEU A 326 -5.31 4.17 -4.48
CA LEU A 326 -5.34 4.49 -5.92
C LEU A 326 -4.43 5.65 -6.32
N SER A 327 -3.69 6.27 -5.39
CA SER A 327 -2.74 7.33 -5.70
C SER A 327 -1.70 6.85 -6.72
N ARG A 328 -1.50 7.65 -7.78
CA ARG A 328 -0.64 7.23 -8.91
C ARG A 328 -0.01 8.47 -9.59
N PRO A 329 0.95 9.12 -8.92
CA PRO A 329 1.55 10.37 -9.42
C PRO A 329 2.24 10.20 -10.78
N TYR A 330 2.79 9.04 -11.06
CA TYR A 330 3.50 8.75 -12.31
C TYR A 330 2.64 8.05 -13.37
N GLY A 331 1.36 7.81 -13.08
CA GLY A 331 0.43 7.23 -14.03
C GLY A 331 0.03 8.20 -15.15
N ALA A 332 -0.52 7.68 -16.23
CA ALA A 332 -1.12 8.53 -17.26
C ALA A 332 -2.35 9.28 -16.70
N ARG A 333 -2.57 10.50 -17.18
CA ARG A 333 -3.83 11.21 -16.88
C ARG A 333 -4.99 10.38 -17.40
N ARG A 334 -5.99 10.17 -16.56
CA ARG A 334 -7.26 9.60 -17.03
C ARG A 334 -7.96 10.64 -17.92
N PRO A 335 -8.51 10.22 -19.06
CA PRO A 335 -9.24 11.11 -19.94
C PRO A 335 -10.47 11.73 -19.28
#